data_a630bd24ed2979a1f72ea2d4ab880063
#
_entry.id   a630bd24ed2979a1f72ea2d4ab880063
#
_cell.length_a   1.000
_cell.length_b   1.000
_cell.length_c   1.000
_cell.angle_alpha   90.00
_cell.angle_beta   90.00
_cell.angle_gamma   90.00
#
_symmetry.space_group_name_H-M   'P 1'
#
loop_
_entity.id
_entity.type
_entity.pdbx_description
1 polymer ?
#
loop_
_entity_poly.entity_id
_entity_poly.type
_entity_poly.pdbx_seq_one_letter_code
_entity_poly.pdbx_strand_id
1 'polypeptide(L)'
;MLPEMRAAGMERAMKLMKTEDAVGQVLCHDITQIIKGVTKDAVFRKGHIITKEDIPVLLSVGKDNIYIWEKDETMLHENEAAQILYEMCRNDHMHPSEVKEGKIELIADCDGLLKVDREKLKKVNRLGEMMIATRHGDTCVKKGDKLAGTRIIPLVIEKEKIETAKDNTCKQ
;
A
#
# COMPACT_ATOMS: atom_id res chain seq x y z
N MET A 1 -0.02 18.66 -17.90
CA MET A 1 0.47 19.37 -16.70
C MET A 1 0.24 18.53 -15.43
N LEU A 2 0.63 17.22 -15.44
CA LEU A 2 0.45 16.28 -14.32
C LEU A 2 1.67 15.41 -13.95
N PRO A 3 2.81 15.39 -14.70
CA PRO A 3 4.00 14.63 -14.27
C PRO A 3 4.87 15.33 -13.24
N GLU A 4 4.93 16.66 -13.23
CA GLU A 4 5.85 17.42 -12.37
C GLU A 4 5.45 17.50 -10.90
N MET A 5 4.15 17.48 -10.60
CA MET A 5 3.67 17.47 -9.20
C MET A 5 3.93 16.14 -8.48
N ARG A 6 4.00 15.01 -9.22
CA ARG A 6 4.32 13.69 -8.64
C ARG A 6 5.77 13.55 -8.25
N ALA A 7 6.70 14.16 -9.02
CA ALA A 7 8.12 14.11 -8.73
C ALA A 7 8.49 14.96 -7.49
N ALA A 8 7.93 16.14 -7.36
CA ALA A 8 8.26 17.09 -6.28
C ALA A 8 7.82 16.60 -4.87
N GLY A 9 6.70 15.89 -4.76
CA GLY A 9 6.26 15.29 -3.49
C GLY A 9 7.11 14.09 -3.08
N MET A 10 7.58 13.32 -4.06
CA MET A 10 8.39 12.13 -3.84
C MET A 10 9.84 12.46 -3.46
N GLU A 11 10.40 13.55 -3.99
CA GLU A 11 11.77 14.00 -3.66
C GLU A 11 11.90 14.59 -2.25
N ARG A 12 10.85 15.20 -1.72
CA ARG A 12 10.85 15.81 -0.37
C ARG A 12 10.86 14.79 0.79
N ALA A 13 10.46 13.56 0.52
CA ALA A 13 10.34 12.52 1.54
C ALA A 13 11.51 11.52 1.57
N MET A 14 12.49 11.63 0.66
CA MET A 14 13.65 10.74 0.62
C MET A 14 14.84 11.34 1.38
N LYS A 15 15.41 10.55 2.29
CA LYS A 15 16.59 10.92 3.08
C LYS A 15 17.67 9.85 2.95
N LEU A 16 18.91 10.28 2.75
CA LEU A 16 20.06 9.41 2.87
C LEU A 16 20.38 9.20 4.34
N MET A 17 20.42 7.95 4.79
CA MET A 17 20.69 7.57 6.17
C MET A 17 21.73 6.45 6.22
N LYS A 18 22.52 6.40 7.29
CA LYS A 18 23.40 5.25 7.55
C LYS A 18 22.55 4.01 7.75
N THR A 19 22.98 2.91 7.19
CA THR A 19 22.25 1.63 7.27
C THR A 19 22.03 1.18 8.70
N GLU A 20 23.02 1.40 9.58
CA GLU A 20 22.94 1.04 11.00
C GLU A 20 21.82 1.77 11.76
N ASP A 21 21.48 3.00 11.32
CA ASP A 21 20.46 3.86 11.95
C ASP A 21 19.06 3.69 11.32
N ALA A 22 18.95 2.87 10.28
CA ALA A 22 17.76 2.80 9.43
C ALA A 22 16.69 1.79 9.91
N VAL A 23 16.84 1.19 11.08
CA VAL A 23 15.84 0.23 11.62
C VAL A 23 14.48 0.90 11.78
N GLY A 24 13.43 0.26 11.25
CA GLY A 24 12.06 0.76 11.26
C GLY A 24 11.74 1.76 10.16
N GLN A 25 12.72 2.13 9.32
CA GLN A 25 12.52 3.00 8.18
C GLN A 25 12.12 2.20 6.92
N VAL A 26 11.53 2.88 5.96
CA VAL A 26 11.05 2.29 4.71
C VAL A 26 12.07 2.51 3.59
N LEU A 27 12.48 1.45 2.94
CA LEU A 27 13.46 1.48 1.85
C LEU A 27 12.87 2.13 0.58
N CYS A 28 13.56 3.12 0.00
CA CYS A 28 13.08 3.86 -1.19
C CYS A 28 13.32 3.12 -2.51
N HIS A 29 14.28 2.23 -2.58
CA HIS A 29 14.73 1.57 -3.81
C HIS A 29 14.95 0.08 -3.61
N ASP A 30 14.82 -0.68 -4.71
CA ASP A 30 15.21 -2.09 -4.72
C ASP A 30 16.73 -2.19 -4.49
N ILE A 31 17.11 -3.08 -3.60
CA ILE A 31 18.52 -3.45 -3.39
C ILE A 31 18.75 -4.82 -3.99
N THR A 32 19.53 -4.86 -5.04
CA THR A 32 19.89 -6.08 -5.76
C THR A 32 21.29 -6.52 -5.38
N GLN A 33 21.48 -7.81 -5.19
CA GLN A 33 22.78 -8.44 -5.06
C GLN A 33 23.14 -9.11 -6.39
N ILE A 34 24.33 -8.83 -6.91
CA ILE A 34 24.90 -9.49 -8.09
C ILE A 34 26.01 -10.39 -7.60
N ILE A 35 25.75 -11.70 -7.53
CA ILE A 35 26.79 -12.71 -7.30
C ILE A 35 27.16 -13.30 -8.65
N LYS A 36 28.42 -13.07 -9.09
CA LYS A 36 28.93 -13.51 -10.38
C LYS A 36 28.78 -15.04 -10.51
N GLY A 37 27.92 -15.48 -11.44
CA GLY A 37 27.70 -16.90 -11.74
C GLY A 37 26.61 -17.59 -10.92
N VAL A 38 25.92 -16.92 -9.99
CA VAL A 38 24.90 -17.54 -9.13
C VAL A 38 23.51 -16.89 -9.28
N THR A 39 23.35 -15.60 -9.02
CA THR A 39 22.06 -14.93 -9.12
C THR A 39 22.19 -13.42 -9.32
N LYS A 40 21.19 -12.86 -10.00
CA LYS A 40 20.91 -11.43 -10.01
C LYS A 40 19.48 -11.28 -9.51
N ASP A 41 19.31 -11.12 -8.19
CA ASP A 41 17.96 -10.98 -7.62
C ASP A 41 17.93 -9.82 -6.62
N ALA A 42 16.73 -9.27 -6.41
CA ALA A 42 16.49 -8.26 -5.41
C ALA A 42 16.52 -8.90 -4.01
N VAL A 43 17.48 -8.49 -3.19
CA VAL A 43 17.59 -8.91 -1.79
C VAL A 43 16.52 -8.21 -0.97
N PHE A 44 16.31 -6.92 -1.24
CA PHE A 44 15.24 -6.13 -0.64
C PHE A 44 14.54 -5.33 -1.73
N ARG A 45 13.23 -5.28 -1.65
CA ARG A 45 12.41 -4.49 -2.57
C ARG A 45 12.08 -3.12 -1.97
N LYS A 46 11.86 -2.15 -2.84
CA LYS A 46 11.26 -0.87 -2.49
C LYS A 46 10.02 -1.09 -1.62
N GLY A 47 9.90 -0.32 -0.53
CA GLY A 47 8.80 -0.46 0.41
C GLY A 47 9.06 -1.44 1.56
N HIS A 48 10.21 -2.13 1.57
CA HIS A 48 10.59 -2.98 2.69
C HIS A 48 10.86 -2.15 3.94
N ILE A 49 10.26 -2.54 5.06
CA ILE A 49 10.54 -1.95 6.38
C ILE A 49 11.76 -2.64 6.94
N ILE A 50 12.82 -1.86 7.18
CA ILE A 50 14.13 -2.37 7.61
C ILE A 50 14.06 -2.88 9.04
N THR A 51 14.44 -4.13 9.24
CA THR A 51 14.55 -4.77 10.55
C THR A 51 16.00 -4.79 11.03
N LYS A 52 16.23 -5.18 12.29
CA LYS A 52 17.59 -5.33 12.83
C LYS A 52 18.37 -6.44 12.11
N GLU A 53 17.67 -7.48 11.68
CA GLU A 53 18.22 -8.64 10.98
C GLU A 53 18.66 -8.29 9.55
N ASP A 54 18.10 -7.22 8.97
CA ASP A 54 18.45 -6.78 7.62
C ASP A 54 19.75 -5.99 7.57
N ILE A 55 20.15 -5.36 8.68
CA ILE A 55 21.34 -4.50 8.73
C ILE A 55 22.62 -5.25 8.28
N PRO A 56 22.95 -6.43 8.82
CA PRO A 56 24.13 -7.17 8.37
C PRO A 56 24.08 -7.52 6.88
N VAL A 57 22.89 -7.83 6.36
CA VAL A 57 22.69 -8.18 4.94
C VAL A 57 22.92 -6.95 4.06
N LEU A 58 22.36 -5.81 4.41
CA LEU A 58 22.54 -4.54 3.72
C LEU A 58 24.01 -4.12 3.66
N LEU A 59 24.72 -4.23 4.77
CA LEU A 59 26.16 -3.94 4.85
C LEU A 59 26.98 -4.93 4.00
N SER A 60 26.61 -6.21 3.98
CA SER A 60 27.31 -7.24 3.20
C SER A 60 27.20 -7.02 1.69
N VAL A 61 26.14 -6.37 1.22
CA VAL A 61 25.97 -5.98 -0.19
C VAL A 61 26.55 -4.57 -0.49
N GLY A 62 27.35 -4.01 0.42
CA GLY A 62 28.05 -2.75 0.25
C GLY A 62 27.17 -1.51 0.42
N LYS A 63 26.08 -1.60 1.18
CA LYS A 63 25.18 -0.48 1.43
C LYS A 63 25.42 0.12 2.81
N ASP A 64 26.47 0.92 2.94
CA ASP A 64 26.78 1.67 4.17
C ASP A 64 25.75 2.78 4.41
N ASN A 65 25.20 3.34 3.34
CA ASN A 65 24.13 4.33 3.36
C ASN A 65 23.03 3.92 2.38
N ILE A 66 21.80 4.16 2.78
CA ILE A 66 20.60 3.84 2.01
C ILE A 66 19.64 5.02 1.98
N TYR A 67 18.88 5.11 0.90
CA TYR A 67 17.79 6.07 0.82
C TYR A 67 16.54 5.47 1.46
N ILE A 68 16.02 6.19 2.44
CA ILE A 68 14.82 5.83 3.19
C ILE A 68 13.74 6.88 2.97
N TRP A 69 12.48 6.47 3.21
CA TRP A 69 11.39 7.40 3.41
C TRP A 69 11.43 7.85 4.87
N GLU A 70 11.56 9.15 5.10
CA GLU A 70 11.44 9.70 6.44
C GLU A 70 10.01 9.43 6.95
N LYS A 71 9.89 8.82 8.13
CA LYS A 71 8.58 8.55 8.74
C LYS A 71 7.99 9.90 9.18
N ASP A 72 7.19 10.48 8.31
CA ASP A 72 6.39 11.66 8.61
C ASP A 72 5.07 11.17 9.23
N GLU A 73 4.71 11.68 10.40
CA GLU A 73 3.45 11.32 11.07
C GLU A 73 2.20 11.72 10.25
N THR A 74 2.37 12.59 9.28
CA THR A 74 1.33 12.99 8.32
C THR A 74 1.14 12.00 7.16
N MET A 75 2.04 11.02 7.04
CA MET A 75 2.05 10.02 5.96
C MET A 75 1.77 8.62 6.52
N LEU A 76 1.14 7.79 5.69
CA LEU A 76 0.90 6.37 5.95
C LEU A 76 1.62 5.53 4.91
N HIS A 77 2.21 4.42 5.33
CA HIS A 77 2.72 3.41 4.42
C HIS A 77 1.55 2.74 3.66
N GLU A 78 1.78 2.32 2.40
CA GLU A 78 0.75 1.74 1.55
C GLU A 78 -0.02 0.59 2.21
N ASN A 79 0.64 -0.26 3.00
CA ASN A 79 0.00 -1.38 3.68
C ASN A 79 -0.90 -0.93 4.86
N GLU A 80 -0.50 0.09 5.60
CA GLU A 80 -1.31 0.69 6.67
C GLU A 80 -2.54 1.37 6.07
N ALA A 81 -2.35 2.15 5.02
CA ALA A 81 -3.43 2.82 4.31
C ALA A 81 -4.39 1.82 3.61
N ALA A 82 -3.86 0.71 3.06
CA ALA A 82 -4.68 -0.34 2.48
C ALA A 82 -5.60 -1.01 3.52
N GLN A 83 -5.10 -1.21 4.74
CA GLN A 83 -5.92 -1.76 5.83
C GLN A 83 -7.08 -0.81 6.17
N ILE A 84 -6.82 0.49 6.24
CA ILE A 84 -7.86 1.49 6.49
C ILE A 84 -8.88 1.51 5.34
N LEU A 85 -8.41 1.44 4.10
CA LEU A 85 -9.28 1.42 2.92
C LEU A 85 -10.15 0.16 2.88
N TYR A 86 -9.60 -1.00 3.28
CA TYR A 86 -10.35 -2.23 3.45
C TYR A 86 -11.44 -2.08 4.52
N GLU A 87 -11.11 -1.53 5.71
CA GLU A 87 -12.08 -1.34 6.80
C GLU A 87 -13.26 -0.43 6.41
N MET A 88 -13.05 0.52 5.48
CA MET A 88 -14.14 1.35 4.95
C MET A 88 -15.09 0.58 4.01
N CYS A 89 -14.60 -0.49 3.39
CA CYS A 89 -15.33 -1.25 2.38
C CYS A 89 -15.99 -2.50 2.95
N ARG A 90 -15.44 -3.05 4.04
CA ARG A 90 -15.91 -4.32 4.60
C ARG A 90 -17.32 -4.20 5.17
N ASN A 91 -18.03 -5.29 5.08
CA ASN A 91 -19.31 -5.51 5.73
C ASN A 91 -19.35 -6.94 6.31
N ASP A 92 -20.47 -7.34 6.91
CA ASP A 92 -20.69 -8.72 7.33
C ASP A 92 -20.53 -9.70 6.16
N HIS A 93 -20.13 -10.92 6.46
CA HIS A 93 -19.96 -12.00 5.48
C HIS A 93 -18.84 -11.78 4.45
N MET A 94 -17.79 -11.04 4.83
CA MET A 94 -16.59 -10.80 4.03
C MET A 94 -15.33 -10.92 4.89
N HIS A 95 -14.26 -11.42 4.29
CA HIS A 95 -12.91 -11.39 4.89
C HIS A 95 -11.87 -10.82 3.93
N PRO A 96 -10.73 -10.30 4.46
CA PRO A 96 -9.65 -9.81 3.61
C PRO A 96 -8.75 -10.94 3.10
N SER A 97 -8.11 -10.70 1.97
CA SER A 97 -6.87 -11.40 1.63
C SER A 97 -5.70 -10.90 2.48
N GLU A 98 -4.54 -11.54 2.36
CA GLU A 98 -3.29 -10.95 2.86
C GLU A 98 -3.02 -9.60 2.21
N VAL A 99 -2.42 -8.69 3.00
CA VAL A 99 -1.96 -7.38 2.49
C VAL A 99 -0.68 -7.58 1.68
N LYS A 100 -0.68 -7.12 0.44
CA LYS A 100 0.49 -7.18 -0.43
C LYS A 100 0.58 -5.94 -1.31
N GLU A 101 1.69 -5.20 -1.20
CA GLU A 101 1.96 -4.01 -2.03
C GLU A 101 0.77 -3.02 -2.06
N GLY A 102 0.25 -2.67 -0.87
CA GLY A 102 -0.89 -1.75 -0.75
C GLY A 102 -2.23 -2.29 -1.25
N LYS A 103 -2.33 -3.60 -1.53
CA LYS A 103 -3.52 -4.26 -2.04
C LYS A 103 -4.14 -5.21 -1.02
N ILE A 104 -5.47 -5.17 -0.90
CA ILE A 104 -6.30 -6.13 -0.16
C ILE A 104 -7.51 -6.48 -1.03
N GLU A 105 -7.86 -7.76 -1.09
CA GLU A 105 -9.07 -8.24 -1.74
C GLU A 105 -10.15 -8.54 -0.69
N LEU A 106 -11.41 -8.26 -0.99
CA LEU A 106 -12.56 -8.63 -0.18
C LEU A 106 -13.14 -9.92 -0.74
N ILE A 107 -13.27 -10.94 0.09
CA ILE A 107 -13.69 -12.29 -0.30
C ILE A 107 -15.00 -12.63 0.42
N ALA A 108 -15.96 -13.23 -0.29
CA ALA A 108 -17.24 -13.62 0.25
C ALA A 108 -17.13 -14.82 1.20
N ASP A 109 -17.77 -14.76 2.37
CA ASP A 109 -17.86 -15.85 3.34
C ASP A 109 -19.05 -16.80 3.07
N CYS A 110 -20.02 -16.33 2.30
CA CYS A 110 -21.23 -17.09 1.96
C CYS A 110 -21.76 -16.74 0.57
N ASP A 111 -22.70 -17.52 0.07
CA ASP A 111 -23.47 -17.19 -1.12
C ASP A 111 -24.42 -16.04 -0.81
N GLY A 112 -24.61 -15.12 -1.76
CA GLY A 112 -25.48 -13.98 -1.55
C GLY A 112 -25.61 -13.04 -2.75
N LEU A 113 -26.13 -11.87 -2.46
CA LEU A 113 -26.28 -10.78 -3.44
C LEU A 113 -25.31 -9.65 -3.09
N LEU A 114 -24.37 -9.34 -3.99
CA LEU A 114 -23.46 -8.22 -3.80
C LEU A 114 -24.20 -6.90 -4.02
N LYS A 115 -24.17 -6.03 -3.04
CA LYS A 115 -24.63 -4.64 -3.14
C LYS A 115 -23.45 -3.70 -3.13
N VAL A 116 -23.44 -2.72 -4.02
CA VAL A 116 -22.38 -1.72 -4.13
C VAL A 116 -23.00 -0.33 -4.10
N ASP A 117 -22.56 0.49 -3.14
CA ASP A 117 -22.87 1.91 -3.12
C ASP A 117 -21.99 2.64 -4.15
N ARG A 118 -22.56 2.84 -5.34
CA ARG A 118 -21.85 3.44 -6.48
C ARG A 118 -21.43 4.87 -6.23
N GLU A 119 -22.21 5.64 -5.49
CA GLU A 119 -21.90 7.06 -5.23
C GLU A 119 -20.75 7.19 -4.23
N LYS A 120 -20.74 6.39 -3.16
CA LYS A 120 -19.62 6.35 -2.22
C LYS A 120 -18.35 5.85 -2.90
N LEU A 121 -18.43 4.75 -3.66
CA LEU A 121 -17.33 4.20 -4.44
C LEU A 121 -16.71 5.26 -5.37
N LYS A 122 -17.55 6.00 -6.10
CA LYS A 122 -17.11 7.06 -7.00
C LYS A 122 -16.43 8.22 -6.27
N LYS A 123 -16.94 8.61 -5.10
CA LYS A 123 -16.33 9.67 -4.28
C LYS A 123 -14.93 9.29 -3.83
N VAL A 124 -14.73 8.06 -3.34
CA VAL A 124 -13.42 7.58 -2.90
C VAL A 124 -12.45 7.50 -4.10
N ASN A 125 -12.87 6.89 -5.21
CA ASN A 125 -11.99 6.74 -6.39
C ASN A 125 -11.61 8.07 -7.04
N ARG A 126 -12.38 9.14 -6.84
CA ARG A 126 -12.07 10.49 -7.34
C ARG A 126 -10.96 11.20 -6.57
N LEU A 127 -10.64 10.76 -5.35
CA LEU A 127 -9.57 11.37 -4.56
C LEU A 127 -8.18 11.12 -5.17
N GLY A 128 -8.06 10.09 -6.05
CA GLY A 128 -6.78 9.70 -6.65
C GLY A 128 -5.86 9.01 -5.64
N GLU A 129 -4.78 8.39 -6.13
CA GLU A 129 -3.77 7.66 -5.34
C GLU A 129 -4.30 6.45 -4.55
N MET A 130 -5.59 6.24 -4.54
CA MET A 130 -6.26 5.04 -4.03
C MET A 130 -7.34 4.59 -5.01
N MET A 131 -7.66 3.32 -5.00
CA MET A 131 -8.73 2.79 -5.84
C MET A 131 -9.42 1.61 -5.17
N ILE A 132 -10.71 1.50 -5.44
CA ILE A 132 -11.55 0.36 -5.10
C ILE A 132 -12.17 -0.12 -6.41
N ALA A 133 -11.87 -1.35 -6.80
CA ALA A 133 -12.48 -2.01 -7.94
C ALA A 133 -13.42 -3.09 -7.41
N THR A 134 -14.67 -3.14 -7.87
CA THR A 134 -15.68 -4.10 -7.43
C THR A 134 -16.19 -4.94 -8.58
N ARG A 135 -16.75 -6.12 -8.28
CA ARG A 135 -17.70 -6.75 -9.21
C ARG A 135 -18.89 -5.82 -9.44
N HIS A 136 -19.65 -6.09 -10.46
CA HIS A 136 -20.90 -5.35 -10.71
C HIS A 136 -21.86 -5.56 -9.52
N GLY A 137 -22.44 -4.48 -9.02
CA GLY A 137 -23.48 -4.53 -8.00
C GLY A 137 -24.74 -5.24 -8.51
N ASP A 138 -25.56 -5.73 -7.57
CA ASP A 138 -26.79 -6.47 -7.84
C ASP A 138 -26.56 -7.81 -8.57
N THR A 139 -25.41 -8.43 -8.35
CA THR A 139 -25.06 -9.76 -8.88
C THR A 139 -24.95 -10.80 -7.77
N CYS A 140 -25.37 -12.03 -8.11
CA CYS A 140 -25.17 -13.17 -7.21
C CYS A 140 -23.70 -13.51 -7.11
N VAL A 141 -23.25 -13.80 -5.89
CA VAL A 141 -21.90 -14.23 -5.57
C VAL A 141 -21.93 -15.52 -4.77
N LYS A 142 -20.86 -16.28 -4.84
CA LYS A 142 -20.68 -17.52 -4.08
C LYS A 142 -19.60 -17.34 -3.03
N LYS A 143 -19.64 -18.17 -2.00
CA LYS A 143 -18.58 -18.28 -1.01
C LYS A 143 -17.22 -18.46 -1.71
N GLY A 144 -16.23 -17.66 -1.30
CA GLY A 144 -14.88 -17.64 -1.88
C GLY A 144 -14.72 -16.71 -3.10
N ASP A 145 -15.80 -16.11 -3.59
CA ASP A 145 -15.71 -15.14 -4.68
C ASP A 145 -15.02 -13.86 -4.21
N LYS A 146 -14.15 -13.31 -5.07
CA LYS A 146 -13.58 -11.97 -4.86
C LYS A 146 -14.64 -10.93 -5.21
N LEU A 147 -15.04 -10.14 -4.23
CA LEU A 147 -16.09 -9.12 -4.34
C LEU A 147 -15.55 -7.78 -4.81
N ALA A 148 -14.41 -7.40 -4.24
CA ALA A 148 -13.71 -6.15 -4.53
C ALA A 148 -12.21 -6.31 -4.30
N GLY A 149 -11.43 -5.39 -4.87
CA GLY A 149 -10.02 -5.20 -4.57
C GLY A 149 -9.77 -3.74 -4.25
N THR A 150 -9.12 -3.47 -3.14
CA THR A 150 -8.64 -2.14 -2.76
C THR A 150 -7.15 -2.02 -3.07
N ARG A 151 -6.69 -0.83 -3.44
CA ARG A 151 -5.28 -0.58 -3.67
C ARG A 151 -4.91 0.86 -3.33
N ILE A 152 -3.80 1.02 -2.65
CA ILE A 152 -3.06 2.28 -2.53
C ILE A 152 -2.00 2.29 -3.62
N ILE A 153 -1.94 3.37 -4.41
CA ILE A 153 -1.09 3.44 -5.59
C ILE A 153 0.34 3.86 -5.23
N PRO A 154 0.54 4.94 -4.42
CA PRO A 154 1.88 5.32 -3.98
C PRO A 154 2.35 4.49 -2.79
N LEU A 155 3.68 4.38 -2.61
CA LEU A 155 4.28 3.69 -1.47
C LEU A 155 3.90 4.30 -0.11
N VAL A 156 3.75 5.62 -0.10
CA VAL A 156 3.26 6.41 1.04
C VAL A 156 2.18 7.38 0.56
N ILE A 157 1.17 7.60 1.38
CA ILE A 157 0.02 8.44 1.08
C ILE A 157 -0.25 9.40 2.25
N GLU A 158 -0.74 10.61 1.97
CA GLU A 158 -1.13 11.58 2.99
C GLU A 158 -2.29 11.03 3.83
N LYS A 159 -2.13 11.10 5.15
CA LYS A 159 -3.13 10.67 6.13
C LYS A 159 -4.45 11.42 5.95
N GLU A 160 -4.37 12.74 5.68
CA GLU A 160 -5.53 13.58 5.44
C GLU A 160 -6.38 13.09 4.27
N LYS A 161 -5.74 12.57 3.21
CA LYS A 161 -6.46 12.01 2.05
C LYS A 161 -7.23 10.74 2.42
N ILE A 162 -6.67 9.89 3.26
CA ILE A 162 -7.35 8.70 3.80
C ILE A 162 -8.50 9.07 4.73
N GLU A 163 -8.33 10.09 5.58
CA GLU A 163 -9.41 10.60 6.44
C GLU A 163 -10.56 11.19 5.60
N THR A 164 -10.23 11.94 4.52
CA THR A 164 -11.23 12.43 3.56
C THR A 164 -12.01 11.28 2.91
N ALA A 165 -11.35 10.16 2.60
CA ALA A 165 -12.00 8.96 2.07
C ALA A 165 -12.99 8.37 3.09
N LYS A 166 -12.61 8.28 4.37
CA LYS A 166 -13.50 7.83 5.45
C LYS A 166 -14.74 8.72 5.56
N ASP A 167 -14.56 10.03 5.56
CA ASP A 167 -15.67 10.99 5.65
C ASP A 167 -16.67 10.83 4.50
N ASN A 168 -16.18 10.49 3.31
CA ASN A 168 -17.01 10.22 2.14
C ASN A 168 -17.81 8.91 2.24
N THR A 169 -17.39 7.98 3.11
CA THR A 169 -18.05 6.68 3.31
C THR A 169 -18.95 6.64 4.55
N CYS A 170 -18.57 7.36 5.61
CA CYS A 170 -19.25 7.28 6.93
C CYS A 170 -20.43 8.24 7.11
N LYS A 171 -20.61 9.24 6.23
CA LYS A 171 -21.76 10.16 6.35
C LYS A 171 -23.02 9.54 5.76
N GLN A 172 -23.87 9.05 6.63
CA GLN A 172 -25.32 9.08 6.50
C GLN A 172 -25.88 9.92 7.62
#